data_b2f72a04ca3cec4d9e5303d044c44d73
#
_entry.id   b2f72a04ca3cec4d9e5303d044c44d73
#
_cell.length_a   1.000
_cell.length_b   1.000
_cell.length_c   1.000
_cell.angle_alpha   90.00
_cell.angle_beta   90.00
_cell.angle_gamma   90.00
#
_symmetry.space_group_name_H-M   'P 1'
#
loop_
_entity.id
_entity.type
_entity.pdbx_description
1 polymer ?
#
loop_
_entity_poly.entity_id
_entity_poly.type
_entity_poly.pdbx_seq_one_letter_code
_entity_poly.pdbx_strand_id
1 'polypeptide(L)'
;MKLKHVLYLMLTLPLLWGCNNEDNVDEIFVSGTWNVGNFYNGGDWDKLHDGARPAFTKEDDLKALNYLTVTFLEDGTLQGRMNNGTFTAHWKANGEDRTISITQLRTTATPSGKSKQLVEALENAAYYKGDSKVLKLAPQNKKSYVQFGHYSE
;
A
#
# COMPACT_ATOMS: atom_id res chain seq x y z
N MET A 1 -46.08 9.43 26.51
CA MET A 1 -45.07 8.80 27.38
C MET A 1 -44.35 7.63 26.75
N LYS A 2 -45.04 6.78 26.02
CA LYS A 2 -44.41 5.67 25.30
C LYS A 2 -43.50 6.12 24.12
N LEU A 3 -43.75 7.31 23.58
CA LEU A 3 -42.91 7.88 22.52
C LEU A 3 -41.49 8.27 22.97
N LYS A 4 -41.31 8.58 24.23
CA LYS A 4 -39.99 8.93 24.76
C LYS A 4 -39.03 7.73 24.80
N HIS A 5 -39.54 6.53 25.03
CA HIS A 5 -38.75 5.31 25.05
C HIS A 5 -38.36 4.85 23.65
N VAL A 6 -39.21 5.06 22.66
CA VAL A 6 -38.94 4.75 21.27
C VAL A 6 -37.85 5.70 20.71
N LEU A 7 -37.88 6.96 21.14
CA LEU A 7 -36.87 7.94 20.73
C LEU A 7 -35.49 7.61 21.28
N TYR A 8 -35.41 7.09 22.50
CA TYR A 8 -34.14 6.65 23.10
C TYR A 8 -33.54 5.45 22.38
N LEU A 9 -34.38 4.54 21.93
CA LEU A 9 -33.92 3.36 21.18
C LEU A 9 -33.35 3.74 19.83
N MET A 10 -33.93 4.75 19.17
CA MET A 10 -33.44 5.23 17.86
C MET A 10 -32.11 6.01 17.98
N LEU A 11 -31.87 6.65 19.11
CA LEU A 11 -30.63 7.40 19.33
C LEU A 11 -29.40 6.50 19.61
N THR A 12 -29.62 5.28 20.08
CA THR A 12 -28.54 4.35 20.35
C THR A 12 -28.09 3.56 19.11
N LEU A 13 -28.92 3.46 18.10
CA LEU A 13 -28.62 2.75 16.85
C LEU A 13 -27.45 3.36 16.05
N PRO A 14 -27.33 4.69 15.90
CA PRO A 14 -26.17 5.29 15.20
C PRO A 14 -24.83 5.09 15.89
N LEU A 15 -24.83 4.90 17.21
CA LEU A 15 -23.61 4.70 17.98
C LEU A 15 -22.99 3.32 17.74
N LEU A 16 -23.78 2.33 17.35
CA LEU A 16 -23.31 0.98 17.01
C LEU A 16 -22.61 0.94 15.65
N TRP A 17 -22.86 1.91 14.78
CA TRP A 17 -22.26 2.00 13.46
C TRP A 17 -20.92 2.73 13.45
N GLY A 18 -20.57 3.43 14.54
CA GLY A 18 -19.30 4.11 14.72
C GLY A 18 -18.13 3.19 15.06
N CYS A 19 -18.36 1.89 15.25
CA CYS A 19 -17.32 0.90 15.57
C CYS A 19 -16.82 0.14 14.35
N ASN A 20 -16.83 0.76 13.18
CA ASN A 20 -16.35 0.16 11.94
C ASN A 20 -14.81 0.23 11.91
N ASN A 21 -14.14 -0.94 11.87
CA ASN A 21 -12.69 -1.07 11.82
C ASN A 21 -12.14 -1.07 10.40
N GLU A 22 -12.90 -0.55 9.45
CA GLU A 22 -12.47 -0.46 8.06
C GLU A 22 -11.41 0.63 7.89
N ASP A 23 -10.32 0.32 7.19
CA ASP A 23 -9.29 1.28 6.88
C ASP A 23 -9.81 2.37 5.93
N ASN A 24 -9.39 3.61 6.15
CA ASN A 24 -9.59 4.67 5.18
C ASN A 24 -8.50 4.55 4.09
N VAL A 25 -8.86 3.97 2.98
CA VAL A 25 -7.97 3.66 1.86
C VAL A 25 -7.30 4.93 1.31
N ASP A 26 -8.07 6.01 1.11
CA ASP A 26 -7.52 7.24 0.57
C ASP A 26 -6.53 7.91 1.53
N GLU A 27 -6.81 7.88 2.83
CA GLU A 27 -5.90 8.43 3.84
C GLU A 27 -4.56 7.70 3.85
N ILE A 28 -4.56 6.40 3.62
CA ILE A 28 -3.34 5.59 3.55
C ILE A 28 -2.62 5.82 2.21
N PHE A 29 -3.28 5.51 1.11
CA PHE A 29 -2.63 5.44 -0.21
C PHE A 29 -2.36 6.82 -0.81
N VAL A 30 -3.31 7.75 -0.68
CA VAL A 30 -3.24 9.09 -1.28
C VAL A 30 -2.58 10.09 -0.31
N SER A 31 -1.50 9.69 0.31
CA SER A 31 -0.77 10.49 1.30
C SER A 31 0.48 11.17 0.74
N GLY A 32 0.62 11.22 -0.58
CA GLY A 32 1.75 11.82 -1.27
C GLY A 32 2.57 10.79 -2.04
N THR A 33 3.79 11.15 -2.38
CA THR A 33 4.70 10.27 -3.11
C THR A 33 5.32 9.25 -2.18
N TRP A 34 5.18 7.98 -2.53
CA TRP A 34 5.80 6.88 -1.83
C TRP A 34 7.15 6.54 -2.46
N ASN A 35 8.18 6.46 -1.63
CA ASN A 35 9.51 6.01 -2.05
C ASN A 35 9.68 4.54 -1.64
N VAL A 36 10.33 3.74 -2.50
CA VAL A 36 10.65 2.37 -2.14
C VAL A 36 11.68 2.37 -1.02
N GLY A 37 11.36 1.74 0.11
CA GLY A 37 12.28 1.57 1.23
C GLY A 37 13.13 0.32 1.06
N ASN A 38 12.48 -0.83 0.87
CA ASN A 38 13.17 -2.10 0.63
C ASN A 38 12.18 -3.16 0.15
N PHE A 39 12.74 -4.26 -0.33
CA PHE A 39 12.02 -5.51 -0.56
C PHE A 39 12.34 -6.46 0.58
N TYR A 40 11.34 -7.19 1.06
CA TYR A 40 11.48 -8.11 2.18
C TYR A 40 11.07 -9.51 1.75
N ASN A 41 11.80 -10.51 2.23
CA ASN A 41 11.55 -11.91 1.91
C ASN A 41 11.42 -12.75 3.18
N GLY A 42 10.60 -13.79 3.10
CA GLY A 42 10.36 -14.68 4.23
C GLY A 42 9.44 -14.06 5.27
N GLY A 43 9.46 -14.57 6.47
CA GLY A 43 8.62 -14.11 7.56
C GLY A 43 7.19 -14.59 7.49
N ASP A 44 6.35 -14.06 8.36
CA ASP A 44 4.93 -14.35 8.45
C ASP A 44 4.14 -13.04 8.37
N TRP A 45 3.55 -12.79 7.20
CA TRP A 45 2.78 -11.58 6.92
C TRP A 45 1.67 -11.31 7.95
N ASP A 46 1.07 -12.35 8.49
CA ASP A 46 -0.07 -12.22 9.40
C ASP A 46 0.35 -11.89 10.84
N LYS A 47 1.64 -11.91 11.14
CA LYS A 47 2.17 -11.54 12.47
C LYS A 47 2.61 -10.08 12.53
N LEU A 48 2.46 -9.47 13.70
CA LEU A 48 2.91 -8.10 13.95
C LEU A 48 4.42 -7.95 13.72
N HIS A 49 5.20 -8.90 14.24
CA HIS A 49 6.64 -9.01 13.98
C HIS A 49 6.85 -10.17 13.02
N ASP A 50 6.89 -9.84 11.74
CA ASP A 50 6.85 -10.85 10.67
C ASP A 50 8.17 -11.61 10.49
N GLY A 51 9.29 -11.08 10.98
CA GLY A 51 10.60 -11.71 10.84
C GLY A 51 11.16 -11.73 9.42
N ALA A 52 10.57 -10.96 8.51
CA ALA A 52 11.04 -10.88 7.14
C ALA A 52 12.41 -10.19 7.07
N ARG A 53 13.19 -10.55 6.06
CA ARG A 53 14.55 -10.05 5.88
C ARG A 53 14.63 -9.08 4.72
N PRO A 54 15.31 -7.92 4.88
CA PRO A 54 15.49 -6.98 3.79
C PRO A 54 16.40 -7.57 2.71
N ALA A 55 16.04 -7.35 1.45
CA ALA A 55 16.83 -7.80 0.32
C ALA A 55 18.11 -6.98 0.14
N PHE A 56 18.08 -5.72 0.52
CA PHE A 56 19.21 -4.79 0.34
C PHE A 56 19.58 -4.17 1.69
N THR A 57 20.89 -4.13 1.98
CA THR A 57 21.43 -3.57 3.22
C THR A 57 22.52 -2.52 2.98
N LYS A 58 23.05 -2.45 1.75
CA LYS A 58 24.09 -1.49 1.40
C LYS A 58 23.48 -0.10 1.16
N GLU A 59 24.17 0.93 1.61
CA GLU A 59 23.72 2.32 1.50
C GLU A 59 23.40 2.73 0.05
N ASP A 60 24.26 2.38 -0.89
CA ASP A 60 24.07 2.71 -2.31
C ASP A 60 22.80 2.05 -2.88
N ASP A 61 22.53 0.80 -2.50
CA ASP A 61 21.32 0.10 -2.91
C ASP A 61 20.07 0.77 -2.32
N LEU A 62 20.13 1.18 -1.05
CA LEU A 62 19.01 1.85 -0.39
C LEU A 62 18.72 3.21 -1.03
N LYS A 63 19.74 3.97 -1.38
CA LYS A 63 19.58 5.23 -2.12
C LYS A 63 18.94 5.01 -3.49
N ALA A 64 19.38 3.98 -4.20
CA ALA A 64 18.81 3.62 -5.50
C ALA A 64 17.34 3.20 -5.38
N LEU A 65 16.96 2.47 -4.33
CA LEU A 65 15.58 2.13 -4.04
C LEU A 65 14.73 3.37 -3.75
N ASN A 66 15.24 4.28 -2.93
CA ASN A 66 14.51 5.50 -2.55
C ASN A 66 14.23 6.43 -3.74
N TYR A 67 15.00 6.33 -4.81
CA TYR A 67 14.75 7.04 -6.07
C TYR A 67 13.49 6.55 -6.76
N LEU A 68 13.15 5.27 -6.61
CA LEU A 68 11.95 4.68 -7.20
C LEU A 68 10.72 5.14 -6.42
N THR A 69 9.73 5.66 -7.11
CA THR A 69 8.55 6.24 -6.47
C THR A 69 7.25 5.70 -7.04
N VAL A 70 6.21 5.76 -6.21
CA VAL A 70 4.82 5.47 -6.59
C VAL A 70 3.93 6.53 -5.97
N THR A 71 3.00 7.07 -6.75
CA THR A 71 2.00 8.01 -6.28
C THR A 71 0.62 7.49 -6.65
N PHE A 72 -0.19 7.22 -5.64
CA PHE A 72 -1.59 6.80 -5.80
C PHE A 72 -2.46 8.06 -5.85
N LEU A 73 -3.28 8.18 -6.88
CA LEU A 73 -4.18 9.32 -7.03
C LEU A 73 -5.61 8.90 -6.66
N GLU A 74 -6.37 9.84 -6.15
CA GLU A 74 -7.73 9.64 -5.68
C GLU A 74 -8.68 9.15 -6.77
N ASP A 75 -8.39 9.47 -8.04
CA ASP A 75 -9.19 9.06 -9.20
C ASP A 75 -9.00 7.59 -9.60
N GLY A 76 -8.16 6.83 -8.87
CA GLY A 76 -7.87 5.43 -9.17
C GLY A 76 -6.71 5.21 -10.13
N THR A 77 -5.98 6.25 -10.49
CA THR A 77 -4.75 6.12 -11.27
C THR A 77 -3.53 6.09 -10.36
N LEU A 78 -2.44 5.59 -10.89
CA LEU A 78 -1.16 5.46 -10.19
C LEU A 78 -0.06 5.90 -11.13
N GLN A 79 0.89 6.64 -10.62
CA GLN A 79 2.07 7.08 -11.36
C GLN A 79 3.32 6.66 -10.61
N GLY A 80 4.39 6.36 -11.34
CA GLY A 80 5.64 5.96 -10.70
C GLY A 80 6.86 6.35 -11.49
N ARG A 81 8.00 6.32 -10.80
CA ARG A 81 9.30 6.63 -11.36
C ARG A 81 10.21 5.41 -11.26
N MET A 82 10.83 5.07 -12.37
CA MET A 82 11.87 4.06 -12.49
C MET A 82 13.23 4.75 -12.65
N ASN A 83 14.31 3.97 -12.59
CA ASN A 83 15.65 4.50 -12.85
C ASN A 83 15.84 4.97 -14.30
N ASN A 84 15.07 4.43 -15.25
CA ASN A 84 15.19 4.69 -16.69
C ASN A 84 13.88 5.15 -17.33
N GLY A 85 12.93 5.65 -16.55
CA GLY A 85 11.65 6.10 -17.09
C GLY A 85 10.57 6.22 -16.04
N THR A 86 9.33 6.15 -16.49
CA THR A 86 8.14 6.25 -15.66
C THR A 86 7.15 5.15 -15.97
N PHE A 87 6.15 4.99 -15.11
CA PHE A 87 5.04 4.08 -15.36
C PHE A 87 3.73 4.66 -14.86
N THR A 88 2.64 4.16 -15.41
CA THR A 88 1.28 4.46 -14.97
C THR A 88 0.51 3.16 -14.81
N ALA A 89 -0.52 3.19 -13.96
CA ALA A 89 -1.40 2.04 -13.74
C ALA A 89 -2.73 2.51 -13.19
N HIS A 90 -3.63 1.55 -12.98
CA HIS A 90 -4.86 1.75 -12.22
C HIS A 90 -4.76 0.96 -10.92
N TRP A 91 -5.32 1.52 -9.85
CA TRP A 91 -5.31 0.87 -8.55
C TRP A 91 -6.69 0.89 -7.91
N LYS A 92 -6.93 -0.10 -7.09
CA LYS A 92 -8.13 -0.23 -6.28
C LYS A 92 -7.78 -0.97 -5.01
N ALA A 93 -8.25 -0.51 -3.87
CA ALA A 93 -8.02 -1.17 -2.60
C ALA A 93 -9.33 -1.28 -1.82
N ASN A 94 -9.42 -2.29 -0.97
CA ASN A 94 -10.54 -2.53 -0.08
C ASN A 94 -10.05 -2.48 1.36
N GLY A 95 -10.53 -1.50 2.13
CA GLY A 95 -10.12 -1.29 3.52
C GLY A 95 -10.66 -2.31 4.50
N GLU A 96 -11.75 -3.00 4.15
CA GLU A 96 -12.36 -4.01 5.02
C GLU A 96 -11.50 -5.27 5.10
N ASP A 97 -11.08 -5.81 3.96
CA ASP A 97 -10.27 -7.03 3.90
C ASP A 97 -8.79 -6.78 3.64
N ARG A 98 -8.37 -5.51 3.48
CA ARG A 98 -7.00 -5.07 3.22
C ARG A 98 -6.38 -5.72 1.98
N THR A 99 -7.15 -5.71 0.92
CA THR A 99 -6.71 -6.15 -0.41
C THR A 99 -6.40 -4.96 -1.30
N ILE A 100 -5.57 -5.21 -2.31
CA ILE A 100 -5.21 -4.22 -3.33
C ILE A 100 -5.12 -4.91 -4.68
N SER A 101 -5.48 -4.19 -5.73
CA SER A 101 -5.33 -4.62 -7.11
C SER A 101 -4.72 -3.48 -7.92
N ILE A 102 -3.64 -3.77 -8.63
CA ILE A 102 -2.98 -2.83 -9.54
C ILE A 102 -3.01 -3.46 -10.93
N THR A 103 -3.63 -2.75 -11.87
CA THR A 103 -3.90 -3.28 -13.21
C THR A 103 -3.43 -2.29 -14.28
N GLN A 104 -3.33 -2.76 -15.51
CA GLN A 104 -3.01 -1.94 -16.70
C GLN A 104 -1.71 -1.13 -16.52
N LEU A 105 -0.71 -1.74 -15.89
CA LEU A 105 0.57 -1.10 -15.69
C LEU A 105 1.31 -0.98 -17.02
N ARG A 106 1.72 0.23 -17.35
CA ARG A 106 2.44 0.56 -18.59
C ARG A 106 3.69 1.37 -18.27
N THR A 107 4.79 1.01 -18.87
CA THR A 107 6.08 1.65 -18.67
C THR A 107 6.51 2.41 -19.92
N THR A 108 7.29 3.48 -19.74
CA THR A 108 7.87 4.26 -20.86
C THR A 108 9.17 3.64 -21.37
N ALA A 109 9.76 2.73 -20.61
CA ALA A 109 10.97 1.99 -20.99
C ALA A 109 10.90 0.58 -20.40
N THR A 110 11.70 -0.34 -20.90
CA THR A 110 11.78 -1.69 -20.38
C THR A 110 12.37 -1.67 -18.96
N PRO A 111 11.64 -2.14 -17.94
CA PRO A 111 12.17 -2.16 -16.57
C PRO A 111 13.35 -3.13 -16.43
N SER A 112 14.33 -2.76 -15.63
CA SER A 112 15.49 -3.61 -15.32
C SER A 112 15.90 -3.44 -13.86
N GLY A 113 16.60 -4.44 -13.32
CA GLY A 113 17.13 -4.41 -11.95
C GLY A 113 16.06 -4.12 -10.90
N LYS A 114 16.32 -3.12 -10.05
CA LYS A 114 15.40 -2.72 -8.97
C LYS A 114 14.07 -2.18 -9.49
N SER A 115 14.08 -1.48 -10.62
CA SER A 115 12.86 -1.01 -11.27
C SER A 115 11.97 -2.17 -11.71
N LYS A 116 12.56 -3.23 -12.24
CA LYS A 116 11.83 -4.45 -12.61
C LYS A 116 11.21 -5.11 -11.40
N GLN A 117 11.96 -5.20 -10.29
CA GLN A 117 11.42 -5.74 -9.03
C GLN A 117 10.22 -4.93 -8.53
N LEU A 118 10.28 -3.60 -8.62
CA LEU A 118 9.16 -2.73 -8.23
C LEU A 118 7.94 -2.98 -9.11
N VAL A 119 8.11 -2.98 -10.42
CA VAL A 119 7.00 -3.20 -11.37
C VAL A 119 6.35 -4.56 -11.12
N GLU A 120 7.13 -5.61 -10.96
CA GLU A 120 6.62 -6.95 -10.68
C GLU A 120 5.89 -7.00 -9.33
N ALA A 121 6.43 -6.35 -8.30
CA ALA A 121 5.78 -6.28 -6.99
C ALA A 121 4.43 -5.57 -7.06
N LEU A 122 4.32 -4.49 -7.84
CA LEU A 122 3.06 -3.78 -8.03
C LEU A 122 2.05 -4.62 -8.80
N GLU A 123 2.48 -5.25 -9.89
CA GLU A 123 1.58 -6.10 -10.71
C GLU A 123 1.05 -7.31 -9.94
N ASN A 124 1.84 -7.85 -9.01
CA ASN A 124 1.48 -9.01 -8.21
C ASN A 124 0.88 -8.66 -6.85
N ALA A 125 0.76 -7.38 -6.51
CA ALA A 125 0.21 -6.96 -5.23
C ALA A 125 -1.23 -7.44 -5.05
N ALA A 126 -1.49 -8.08 -3.92
CA ALA A 126 -2.80 -8.62 -3.56
C ALA A 126 -3.26 -8.13 -2.18
N TYR A 127 -2.34 -7.90 -1.27
CA TYR A 127 -2.62 -7.47 0.11
C TYR A 127 -1.78 -6.25 0.48
N TYR A 128 -2.31 -5.42 1.36
CA TYR A 128 -1.56 -4.31 1.92
C TYR A 128 -1.64 -4.27 3.43
N LYS A 129 -0.64 -3.63 4.03
CA LYS A 129 -0.62 -3.21 5.43
C LYS A 129 0.00 -1.83 5.51
N GLY A 130 -0.44 -1.04 6.46
CA GLY A 130 0.23 0.22 6.71
C GLY A 130 -0.70 1.34 7.13
N ASP A 131 -0.12 2.53 7.09
CA ASP A 131 -0.76 3.78 7.44
C ASP A 131 -0.27 4.87 6.46
N SER A 132 -0.48 6.14 6.79
CA SER A 132 -0.01 7.24 5.94
C SER A 132 1.50 7.44 5.97
N LYS A 133 2.26 6.70 6.78
CA LYS A 133 3.72 6.84 6.93
C LYS A 133 4.49 5.67 6.33
N VAL A 134 3.96 4.46 6.45
CA VAL A 134 4.59 3.23 5.96
C VAL A 134 3.54 2.40 5.26
N LEU A 135 3.85 1.91 4.08
CA LEU A 135 2.97 1.07 3.29
C LEU A 135 3.72 -0.19 2.84
N LYS A 136 3.09 -1.35 3.03
CA LYS A 136 3.61 -2.64 2.59
C LYS A 136 2.63 -3.28 1.63
N LEU A 137 3.14 -3.81 0.50
CA LEU A 137 2.33 -4.54 -0.48
C LEU A 137 2.89 -5.95 -0.64
N ALA A 138 2.03 -6.95 -0.51
CA ALA A 138 2.41 -8.37 -0.61
C ALA A 138 1.65 -9.07 -1.74
N PRO A 139 2.27 -10.07 -2.38
CA PRO A 139 1.60 -10.92 -3.36
C PRO A 139 0.64 -11.91 -2.68
N GLN A 140 -0.09 -12.65 -3.49
CA GLN A 140 -1.10 -13.60 -3.03
C GLN A 140 -0.54 -14.64 -2.04
N ASN A 141 0.71 -15.09 -2.23
CA ASN A 141 1.33 -16.09 -1.36
C ASN A 141 1.84 -15.51 -0.03
N LYS A 142 1.88 -14.18 0.13
CA LYS A 142 2.31 -13.48 1.36
C LYS A 142 3.74 -13.80 1.82
N LYS A 143 4.61 -14.29 0.93
CA LYS A 143 5.98 -14.71 1.26
C LYS A 143 7.03 -13.62 1.08
N SER A 144 6.62 -12.50 0.54
CA SER A 144 7.47 -11.34 0.33
C SER A 144 6.62 -10.07 0.37
N TYR A 145 7.26 -8.92 0.47
CA TYR A 145 6.56 -7.64 0.30
C TYR A 145 7.53 -6.53 -0.08
N VAL A 146 7.01 -5.49 -0.69
CA VAL A 146 7.71 -4.23 -0.88
C VAL A 146 7.23 -3.24 0.18
N GLN A 147 8.15 -2.53 0.80
CA GLN A 147 7.85 -1.51 1.80
C GLN A 147 8.18 -0.13 1.25
N PHE A 148 7.24 0.78 1.44
CA PHE A 148 7.35 2.18 1.02
C PHE A 148 7.34 3.09 2.24
N GLY A 149 7.97 4.24 2.09
CA GLY A 149 7.90 5.35 3.03
C GLY A 149 7.91 6.67 2.30
N HIS A 150 7.84 7.76 3.03
CA HIS A 150 7.99 9.11 2.49
C HIS A 150 9.39 9.61 2.88
N TYR A 151 10.32 9.48 1.96
CA TYR A 151 11.70 9.91 2.19
C TYR A 151 11.96 11.20 1.44
N SER A 152 12.41 12.23 2.14
CA SER A 152 12.88 13.48 1.51
C SER A 152 14.30 13.27 0.98
N GLU A 153 14.53 13.76 -0.22
CA GLU A 153 15.88 13.80 -0.79
C GLU A 153 16.76 14.82 -0.09
#